data_b60c85cc4e7746dc533b7c41003eec74
#
_entry.id   b60c85cc4e7746dc533b7c41003eec74
#
_cell.length_a   1.000
_cell.length_b   1.000
_cell.length_c   1.000
_cell.angle_alpha   90.00
_cell.angle_beta   90.00
_cell.angle_gamma   90.00
#
_symmetry.space_group_name_H-M   'P 1'
#
loop_
_entity.id
_entity.type
_entity.pdbx_description
1 polymer ?
#
loop_
_entity_poly.entity_id
_entity_poly.type
_entity_poly.pdbx_seq_one_letter_code
_entity_poly.pdbx_strand_id
1 'polypeptide(L)'
;MSKMIVFLSIFAFGIANADVKNHTLSKISEKISSSIGNLIPGEGITETSVELRDNNEGNGNYQFSILGVRDISSEENSNLFTQFSLHTQEVNSDQRLIGNLGIGYRHLNLDKSMMFGANAFYDQDISEGHQRIGFGLETRASILDFSFNQYIKTTNQKVISGTKEQVLSGNEYNISSQIPYMP
;
A
#
# COMPACT_ATOMS: atom_id res chain seq x y z
N MET A 1 -21.54 9.19 -6.16
CA MET A 1 -21.80 7.75 -6.12
C MET A 1 -21.71 7.04 -7.48
N SER A 2 -22.08 7.66 -8.60
CA SER A 2 -22.09 7.02 -9.93
C SER A 2 -20.69 6.72 -10.53
N LYS A 3 -19.63 7.47 -10.18
CA LYS A 3 -18.29 7.32 -10.77
C LYS A 3 -17.47 6.13 -10.20
N MET A 4 -17.78 5.67 -9.00
CA MET A 4 -17.08 4.56 -8.36
C MET A 4 -17.56 3.19 -8.87
N ILE A 5 -18.80 3.09 -9.33
CA ILE A 5 -19.39 1.86 -9.86
C ILE A 5 -18.85 1.53 -11.26
N VAL A 6 -18.50 2.54 -12.06
CA VAL A 6 -17.91 2.36 -13.40
C VAL A 6 -16.50 1.75 -13.32
N PHE A 7 -15.75 2.00 -12.24
CA PHE A 7 -14.40 1.45 -12.06
C PHE A 7 -14.39 -0.07 -11.80
N LEU A 8 -15.38 -0.57 -11.08
CA LEU A 8 -15.47 -2.02 -10.78
C LEU A 8 -15.91 -2.85 -11.99
N SER A 9 -16.69 -2.25 -12.91
CA SER A 9 -17.20 -2.96 -14.11
C SER A 9 -16.16 -3.10 -15.22
N ILE A 10 -15.10 -2.31 -15.26
CA ILE A 10 -13.99 -2.45 -16.23
C ILE A 10 -13.11 -3.66 -15.90
N PHE A 11 -13.08 -4.09 -14.66
CA PHE A 11 -12.29 -5.24 -14.21
C PHE A 11 -12.85 -6.61 -14.66
N ALA A 12 -14.12 -6.68 -15.05
CA ALA A 12 -14.80 -7.95 -15.35
C ALA A 12 -14.71 -8.40 -16.84
N PHE A 13 -14.18 -7.57 -17.74
CA PHE A 13 -14.24 -7.84 -19.18
C PHE A 13 -12.85 -7.91 -19.85
N GLY A 14 -12.11 -8.98 -19.69
CA GLY A 14 -10.99 -9.13 -20.58
C GLY A 14 -9.86 -10.06 -20.19
N ILE A 15 -10.15 -11.28 -19.81
CA ILE A 15 -9.08 -12.27 -19.62
C ILE A 15 -9.36 -13.51 -20.44
N ALA A 16 -8.97 -13.43 -21.71
CA ALA A 16 -8.79 -14.61 -22.52
C ALA A 16 -7.45 -14.50 -23.26
N ASN A 17 -6.53 -15.40 -22.95
CA ASN A 17 -5.24 -15.72 -23.57
C ASN A 17 -3.97 -15.19 -22.87
N ALA A 18 -3.08 -16.15 -22.52
CA ALA A 18 -1.94 -15.97 -21.62
C ALA A 18 -0.80 -15.07 -22.15
N ASP A 19 -0.55 -14.98 -23.43
CA ASP A 19 0.55 -14.21 -24.01
C ASP A 19 0.25 -12.72 -24.23
N VAL A 20 -1.03 -12.37 -24.28
CA VAL A 20 -1.51 -10.97 -24.35
C VAL A 20 -1.55 -10.36 -22.93
N LYS A 21 -1.48 -11.20 -21.88
CA LYS A 21 -1.75 -10.83 -20.49
C LYS A 21 -0.80 -9.77 -19.95
N ASN A 22 0.51 -9.93 -20.07
CA ASN A 22 1.48 -9.05 -19.38
C ASN A 22 1.50 -7.64 -19.98
N HIS A 23 1.43 -7.50 -21.30
CA HIS A 23 1.43 -6.19 -21.97
C HIS A 23 0.09 -5.44 -21.80
N THR A 24 -1.01 -6.19 -21.76
CA THR A 24 -2.34 -5.60 -21.55
C THR A 24 -2.53 -5.20 -20.07
N LEU A 25 -2.01 -5.98 -19.14
CA LEU A 25 -2.07 -5.68 -17.71
C LEU A 25 -1.24 -4.45 -17.34
N SER A 26 -0.04 -4.27 -17.92
CA SER A 26 0.75 -3.06 -17.68
C SER A 26 0.03 -1.81 -18.19
N LYS A 27 -0.58 -1.84 -19.37
CA LYS A 27 -1.37 -0.72 -19.89
C LYS A 27 -2.64 -0.43 -19.10
N ILE A 28 -3.28 -1.46 -18.56
CA ILE A 28 -4.44 -1.31 -17.66
C ILE A 28 -3.97 -0.68 -16.35
N SER A 29 -2.87 -1.17 -15.79
CA SER A 29 -2.26 -0.62 -14.57
C SER A 29 -1.89 0.85 -14.73
N GLU A 30 -1.23 1.24 -15.83
CA GLU A 30 -0.90 2.64 -16.15
C GLU A 30 -2.14 3.52 -16.28
N LYS A 31 -3.19 3.04 -16.98
CA LYS A 31 -4.45 3.78 -17.11
C LYS A 31 -5.17 3.95 -15.78
N ILE A 32 -5.17 2.93 -14.93
CA ILE A 32 -5.74 2.99 -13.59
C ILE A 32 -4.94 3.99 -12.75
N SER A 33 -3.60 3.92 -12.75
CA SER A 33 -2.73 4.85 -12.04
C SER A 33 -2.98 6.30 -12.45
N SER A 34 -3.00 6.57 -13.74
CA SER A 34 -3.25 7.92 -14.27
C SER A 34 -4.66 8.42 -13.92
N SER A 35 -5.66 7.54 -13.98
CA SER A 35 -7.04 7.91 -13.66
C SER A 35 -7.22 8.20 -12.17
N ILE A 36 -6.62 7.40 -11.30
CA ILE A 36 -6.64 7.63 -9.83
C ILE A 36 -5.80 8.84 -9.49
N GLY A 37 -4.62 8.99 -10.12
CA GLY A 37 -3.78 10.17 -9.95
C GLY A 37 -4.51 11.48 -10.24
N ASN A 38 -5.37 11.49 -11.27
CA ASN A 38 -6.18 12.65 -11.63
C ASN A 38 -7.42 12.87 -10.74
N LEU A 39 -7.87 11.84 -10.03
CA LEU A 39 -9.04 11.93 -9.14
C LEU A 39 -8.71 12.44 -7.75
N ILE A 40 -7.45 12.25 -7.32
CA ILE A 40 -7.00 12.63 -5.99
C ILE A 40 -6.19 13.91 -6.12
N PRO A 41 -6.69 15.04 -5.58
CA PRO A 41 -5.99 16.31 -5.66
C PRO A 41 -4.67 16.28 -4.88
N GLY A 42 -3.73 17.12 -5.26
CA GLY A 42 -2.41 17.27 -4.67
C GLY A 42 -1.30 16.65 -5.52
N GLU A 43 -0.09 17.14 -5.32
CA GLU A 43 1.12 16.58 -5.94
C GLU A 43 1.51 15.28 -5.25
N GLY A 44 2.06 14.34 -6.01
CA GLY A 44 2.51 13.07 -5.44
C GLY A 44 2.53 11.92 -6.42
N ILE A 45 2.70 10.72 -5.89
CA ILE A 45 2.90 9.48 -6.64
C ILE A 45 1.68 8.58 -6.46
N THR A 46 1.28 7.91 -7.53
CA THR A 46 0.32 6.81 -7.49
C THR A 46 0.93 5.61 -8.20
N GLU A 47 1.00 4.51 -7.50
CA GLU A 47 1.46 3.24 -8.03
C GLU A 47 0.30 2.25 -8.04
N THR A 48 0.19 1.49 -9.11
CA THR A 48 -0.78 0.38 -9.18
C THR A 48 -0.06 -0.86 -9.68
N SER A 49 -0.43 -2.00 -9.13
CA SER A 49 -0.03 -3.29 -9.66
C SER A 49 -1.24 -4.19 -9.82
N VAL A 50 -1.23 -4.99 -10.87
CA VAL A 50 -2.21 -6.04 -11.10
C VAL A 50 -1.45 -7.30 -11.42
N GLU A 51 -1.59 -8.30 -10.58
CA GLU A 51 -0.96 -9.60 -10.73
C GLU A 51 -2.03 -10.68 -10.85
N LEU A 52 -1.89 -11.53 -11.85
CA LEU A 52 -2.73 -12.71 -12.01
C LEU A 52 -1.93 -13.92 -11.55
N ARG A 53 -2.41 -14.58 -10.52
CA ARG A 53 -1.87 -15.86 -10.09
C ARG A 53 -2.82 -16.96 -10.52
N ASP A 54 -2.29 -17.87 -11.34
CA ASP A 54 -3.00 -19.08 -11.74
C ASP A 54 -2.66 -20.18 -10.73
N ASN A 55 -3.67 -20.63 -9.98
CA ASN A 55 -3.51 -21.81 -9.16
C ASN A 55 -3.73 -23.02 -10.08
N ASN A 56 -2.92 -24.07 -9.93
CA ASN A 56 -2.98 -25.31 -10.71
C ASN A 56 -4.36 -26.00 -10.71
N GLU A 57 -5.35 -25.43 -10.02
CA GLU A 57 -6.74 -25.91 -9.93
C GLU A 57 -7.72 -25.11 -10.81
N GLY A 58 -7.24 -24.18 -11.65
CA GLY A 58 -8.08 -23.41 -12.56
C GLY A 58 -8.87 -22.25 -11.93
N ASN A 59 -8.70 -22.01 -10.63
CA ASN A 59 -9.24 -20.82 -9.94
C ASN A 59 -8.18 -19.74 -9.93
N GLY A 60 -8.18 -18.86 -10.92
CA GLY A 60 -7.28 -17.73 -10.98
C GLY A 60 -7.55 -16.72 -9.87
N ASN A 61 -6.60 -16.50 -8.97
CA ASN A 61 -6.66 -15.44 -7.96
C ASN A 61 -6.07 -14.15 -8.55
N TYR A 62 -6.85 -13.08 -8.49
CA TYR A 62 -6.40 -11.76 -8.91
C TYR A 62 -5.82 -11.02 -7.71
N GLN A 63 -4.59 -10.55 -7.84
CA GLN A 63 -4.03 -9.63 -6.87
C GLN A 63 -3.92 -8.25 -7.54
N PHE A 64 -4.46 -7.26 -6.88
CA PHE A 64 -4.23 -5.87 -7.26
C PHE A 64 -3.77 -5.07 -6.07
N SER A 65 -3.00 -4.04 -6.32
CA SER A 65 -2.68 -3.03 -5.32
C SER A 65 -2.66 -1.64 -5.93
N ILE A 66 -3.11 -0.70 -5.14
CA ILE A 66 -3.04 0.73 -5.41
C ILE A 66 -2.38 1.35 -4.20
N LEU A 67 -1.33 2.12 -4.42
CA LEU A 67 -0.66 2.92 -3.41
C LEU A 67 -0.61 4.36 -3.90
N GLY A 68 -1.00 5.28 -3.07
CA GLY A 68 -0.87 6.70 -3.37
C GLY A 68 -0.25 7.45 -2.21
N VAL A 69 0.64 8.39 -2.52
CA VAL A 69 1.20 9.35 -1.59
C VAL A 69 0.92 10.73 -2.14
N ARG A 70 0.41 11.62 -1.31
CA ARG A 70 0.07 13.00 -1.67
C ARG A 70 0.61 13.97 -0.66
N ASP A 71 1.26 15.01 -1.15
CA ASP A 71 1.71 16.11 -0.34
C ASP A 71 0.52 16.95 0.11
N ILE A 72 0.45 17.21 1.41
CA ILE A 72 -0.51 18.12 2.04
C ILE A 72 0.12 19.51 2.13
N SER A 73 1.38 19.56 2.57
CA SER A 73 2.18 20.78 2.65
C SER A 73 3.64 20.42 2.46
N SER A 74 4.31 21.17 1.59
CA SER A 74 5.72 20.97 1.28
C SER A 74 6.46 22.30 1.46
N GLU A 75 7.46 22.30 2.31
CA GLU A 75 8.35 23.42 2.59
C GLU A 75 9.80 23.03 2.22
N GLU A 76 10.74 23.96 2.26
CA GLU A 76 12.12 23.69 1.82
C GLU A 76 12.77 22.47 2.52
N ASN A 77 12.50 22.31 3.82
CA ASN A 77 13.10 21.25 4.64
C ASN A 77 12.07 20.33 5.30
N SER A 78 10.80 20.47 4.98
CA SER A 78 9.76 19.63 5.58
C SER A 78 8.64 19.30 4.62
N ASN A 79 8.04 18.14 4.83
CA ASN A 79 6.92 17.66 4.06
C ASN A 79 5.90 16.98 4.98
N LEU A 80 4.66 17.45 4.91
CA LEU A 80 3.50 16.77 5.47
C LEU A 80 2.77 16.08 4.32
N PHE A 81 2.56 14.78 4.42
CA PHE A 81 1.94 13.99 3.36
C PHE A 81 0.88 13.03 3.90
N THR A 82 -0.03 12.63 3.05
CA THR A 82 -0.93 11.49 3.27
C THR A 82 -0.55 10.33 2.37
N GLN A 83 -0.76 9.13 2.88
CA GLN A 83 -0.59 7.89 2.15
C GLN A 83 -1.89 7.09 2.23
N PHE A 84 -2.27 6.47 1.14
CA PHE A 84 -3.36 5.51 1.12
C PHE A 84 -2.96 4.30 0.29
N SER A 85 -3.47 3.15 0.67
CA SER A 85 -3.36 1.96 -0.17
C SER A 85 -4.64 1.13 -0.13
N LEU A 86 -4.84 0.38 -1.19
CA LEU A 86 -5.90 -0.61 -1.30
C LEU A 86 -5.32 -1.81 -2.04
N HIS A 87 -5.34 -2.98 -1.44
CA HIS A 87 -4.82 -4.18 -2.07
C HIS A 87 -5.63 -5.41 -1.70
N THR A 88 -5.54 -6.42 -2.53
CA THR A 88 -6.09 -7.74 -2.22
C THR A 88 -5.01 -8.63 -1.63
N GLN A 89 -5.40 -9.42 -0.64
CA GLN A 89 -4.55 -10.40 0.03
C GLN A 89 -5.33 -11.72 0.19
N GLU A 90 -4.65 -12.83 -0.05
CA GLU A 90 -5.21 -14.16 0.24
C GLU A 90 -4.94 -14.53 1.70
N VAL A 91 -5.99 -14.85 2.44
CA VAL A 91 -5.93 -15.32 3.83
C VAL A 91 -6.82 -16.54 3.96
N ASN A 92 -6.24 -17.71 4.34
CA ASN A 92 -6.96 -18.97 4.44
C ASN A 92 -7.76 -19.37 3.18
N SER A 93 -7.18 -19.13 1.99
CA SER A 93 -7.80 -19.34 0.68
C SER A 93 -8.97 -18.38 0.34
N ASP A 94 -9.28 -17.42 1.19
CA ASP A 94 -10.23 -16.35 0.91
C ASP A 94 -9.50 -15.08 0.46
N GLN A 95 -9.97 -14.47 -0.62
CA GLN A 95 -9.43 -13.21 -1.10
C GLN A 95 -10.05 -12.05 -0.32
N ARG A 96 -9.23 -11.26 0.35
CA ARG A 96 -9.62 -10.12 1.16
C ARG A 96 -9.15 -8.80 0.57
N LEU A 97 -9.93 -7.78 0.81
CA LEU A 97 -9.61 -6.41 0.46
C LEU A 97 -9.09 -5.67 1.70
N ILE A 98 -7.86 -5.22 1.63
CA ILE A 98 -7.20 -4.49 2.71
C ILE A 98 -7.02 -3.04 2.29
N GLY A 99 -7.44 -2.13 3.14
CA GLY A 99 -7.23 -0.68 2.99
C GLY A 99 -6.30 -0.13 4.06
N ASN A 100 -5.48 0.84 3.69
CA ASN A 100 -4.61 1.59 4.59
C ASN A 100 -4.77 3.08 4.32
N LEU A 101 -4.80 3.88 5.37
CA LEU A 101 -4.75 5.33 5.30
C LEU A 101 -3.78 5.86 6.34
N GLY A 102 -2.86 6.72 5.93
CA GLY A 102 -1.82 7.26 6.79
C GLY A 102 -1.58 8.74 6.59
N ILE A 103 -0.97 9.34 7.58
CA ILE A 103 -0.41 10.69 7.54
C ILE A 103 1.02 10.62 8.03
N GLY A 104 1.92 11.33 7.39
CA GLY A 104 3.32 11.36 7.75
C GLY A 104 3.91 12.76 7.63
N TYR A 105 4.92 13.00 8.44
CA TYR A 105 5.72 14.21 8.41
C TYR A 105 7.18 13.85 8.29
N ARG A 106 7.90 14.52 7.40
CA ARG A 106 9.34 14.39 7.19
C ARG A 106 10.01 15.73 7.36
N HIS A 107 11.18 15.71 7.96
CA HIS A 107 12.02 16.90 8.13
C HIS A 107 13.45 16.56 7.75
N LEU A 108 14.01 17.41 6.88
CA LEU A 108 15.39 17.36 6.45
C LEU A 108 16.21 18.33 7.33
N ASN A 109 17.32 17.88 7.89
CA ASN A 109 18.17 18.77 8.67
C ASN A 109 18.79 19.90 7.81
N LEU A 110 19.37 20.91 8.45
CA LEU A 110 19.84 22.13 7.78
C LEU A 110 20.93 21.87 6.73
N ASP A 111 21.79 20.89 6.96
CA ASP A 111 22.85 20.50 6.01
C ASP A 111 22.37 19.48 4.96
N LYS A 112 21.09 19.12 5.01
CA LYS A 112 20.43 18.15 4.10
C LYS A 112 21.05 16.74 4.09
N SER A 113 21.80 16.39 5.14
CA SER A 113 22.48 15.10 5.26
C SER A 113 21.59 14.01 5.87
N MET A 114 20.60 14.40 6.66
CA MET A 114 19.72 13.49 7.37
C MET A 114 18.25 13.90 7.28
N MET A 115 17.39 12.94 7.03
CA MET A 115 15.95 13.08 7.09
C MET A 115 15.41 12.31 8.29
N PHE A 116 14.50 12.94 9.02
CA PHE A 116 13.71 12.32 10.10
C PHE A 116 12.25 12.33 9.69
N GLY A 117 11.56 11.23 9.96
CA GLY A 117 10.14 11.11 9.68
C GLY A 117 9.39 10.46 10.82
N ALA A 118 8.11 10.85 10.93
CA ALA A 118 7.15 10.20 11.77
C ALA A 118 5.85 10.02 10.99
N ASN A 119 5.16 8.90 11.21
CA ASN A 119 3.88 8.64 10.56
C ASN A 119 2.92 7.93 11.51
N ALA A 120 1.64 8.07 11.19
CA ALA A 120 0.57 7.30 11.80
C ALA A 120 -0.33 6.77 10.69
N PHE A 121 -0.85 5.56 10.85
CA PHE A 121 -1.71 4.94 9.87
C PHE A 121 -2.77 4.05 10.49
N TYR A 122 -3.81 3.83 9.73
CA TYR A 122 -4.93 2.97 10.05
C TYR A 122 -5.07 1.93 8.94
N ASP A 123 -5.04 0.66 9.33
CA ASP A 123 -5.24 -0.49 8.45
C ASP A 123 -6.60 -1.10 8.73
N GLN A 124 -7.31 -1.46 7.67
CA GLN A 124 -8.58 -2.15 7.75
C GLN A 124 -8.65 -3.29 6.75
N ASP A 125 -8.94 -4.49 7.23
CA ASP A 125 -9.52 -5.55 6.41
C ASP A 125 -10.98 -5.20 6.14
N ILE A 126 -11.27 -4.73 4.92
CA ILE A 126 -12.61 -4.27 4.53
C ILE A 126 -13.57 -5.45 4.41
N SER A 127 -13.07 -6.65 4.06
CA SER A 127 -13.87 -7.85 3.90
C SER A 127 -14.39 -8.37 5.24
N GLU A 128 -13.51 -8.46 6.25
CA GLU A 128 -13.83 -9.10 7.54
C GLU A 128 -13.84 -8.10 8.70
N GLY A 129 -13.45 -6.86 8.44
CA GLY A 129 -13.53 -5.77 9.40
C GLY A 129 -12.51 -5.83 10.53
N HIS A 130 -11.37 -6.53 10.35
CA HIS A 130 -10.24 -6.43 11.26
C HIS A 130 -9.55 -5.09 11.09
N GLN A 131 -9.10 -4.51 12.21
CA GLN A 131 -8.54 -3.17 12.23
C GLN A 131 -7.31 -3.10 13.13
N ARG A 132 -6.35 -2.25 12.75
CA ARG A 132 -5.22 -1.86 13.59
C ARG A 132 -4.80 -0.42 13.28
N ILE A 133 -4.16 0.20 14.24
CA ILE A 133 -3.47 1.48 14.08
C ILE A 133 -1.97 1.23 14.16
N GLY A 134 -1.21 2.05 13.47
CA GLY A 134 0.24 1.99 13.46
C GLY A 134 0.86 3.37 13.65
N PHE A 135 2.07 3.35 14.21
CA PHE A 135 2.93 4.52 14.37
C PHE A 135 4.31 4.15 13.88
N GLY A 136 4.90 5.00 13.07
CA GLY A 136 6.23 4.78 12.51
C GLY A 136 7.16 5.95 12.77
N LEU A 137 8.44 5.62 12.88
CA LEU A 137 9.55 6.56 12.89
C LEU A 137 10.54 6.12 11.82
N GLU A 138 11.10 7.07 11.11
CA GLU A 138 12.13 6.81 10.10
C GLU A 138 13.28 7.82 10.22
N THR A 139 14.47 7.35 9.91
CA THR A 139 15.65 8.18 9.73
C THR A 139 16.38 7.70 8.48
N ARG A 140 16.73 8.61 7.61
CA ARG A 140 17.51 8.33 6.41
C ARG A 140 18.74 9.23 6.35
N ALA A 141 19.87 8.62 6.12
CA ALA A 141 21.13 9.29 5.82
C ALA A 141 21.66 8.78 4.48
N SER A 142 22.78 9.34 4.00
CA SER A 142 23.33 8.98 2.68
C SER A 142 23.58 7.49 2.48
N ILE A 143 23.94 6.78 3.54
CA ILE A 143 24.33 5.36 3.48
C ILE A 143 23.53 4.45 4.42
N LEU A 144 22.69 5.02 5.28
CA LEU A 144 21.98 4.26 6.31
C LEU A 144 20.54 4.73 6.41
N ASP A 145 19.61 3.79 6.28
CA ASP A 145 18.20 3.97 6.55
C ASP A 145 17.79 3.12 7.76
N PHE A 146 17.02 3.71 8.65
CA PHE A 146 16.40 3.04 9.77
C PHE A 146 14.92 3.36 9.80
N SER A 147 14.08 2.37 10.03
CA SER A 147 12.67 2.57 10.35
C SER A 147 12.21 1.65 11.46
N PHE A 148 11.28 2.16 12.23
CA PHE A 148 10.57 1.46 13.29
C PHE A 148 9.08 1.68 13.12
N ASN A 149 8.29 0.60 13.16
CA ASN A 149 6.84 0.66 13.17
C ASN A 149 6.29 -0.13 14.35
N GLN A 150 5.27 0.43 14.99
CA GLN A 150 4.49 -0.23 16.01
C GLN A 150 3.05 -0.35 15.55
N TYR A 151 2.51 -1.56 15.61
CA TYR A 151 1.14 -1.88 15.25
C TYR A 151 0.34 -2.26 16.50
N ILE A 152 -0.84 -1.69 16.65
CA ILE A 152 -1.76 -1.94 17.75
C ILE A 152 -3.09 -2.39 17.16
N LYS A 153 -3.50 -3.61 17.50
CA LYS A 153 -4.82 -4.10 17.10
C LYS A 153 -5.92 -3.29 17.79
N THR A 154 -6.96 -2.96 17.06
CA THR A 154 -8.13 -2.25 17.58
C THR A 154 -9.38 -3.13 17.60
N THR A 155 -9.34 -4.30 16.95
CA THR A 155 -10.43 -5.26 16.93
C THR A 155 -10.09 -6.52 17.73
N ASN A 156 -11.13 -7.07 18.34
CA ASN A 156 -11.05 -8.37 19.04
C ASN A 156 -11.03 -9.53 18.03
N GLN A 157 -10.78 -10.72 18.56
CA GLN A 157 -10.91 -11.98 17.84
C GLN A 157 -12.31 -12.13 17.26
N LYS A 158 -12.40 -12.58 16.01
CA LYS A 158 -13.65 -12.89 15.30
C LYS A 158 -13.68 -14.37 14.91
N VAL A 159 -14.85 -14.89 14.69
CA VAL A 159 -15.04 -16.22 14.09
C VAL A 159 -15.50 -16.02 12.66
N ILE A 160 -14.66 -16.41 11.71
CA ILE A 160 -14.89 -16.26 10.27
C ILE A 160 -14.86 -17.65 9.67
N SER A 161 -15.95 -18.04 9.01
CA SER A 161 -16.10 -19.39 8.43
C SER A 161 -15.75 -20.53 9.41
N GLY A 162 -16.08 -20.36 10.70
CA GLY A 162 -15.81 -21.35 11.75
C GLY A 162 -14.38 -21.30 12.33
N THR A 163 -13.50 -20.47 11.79
CA THR A 163 -12.12 -20.31 12.27
C THR A 163 -11.99 -19.03 13.11
N LYS A 164 -11.29 -19.15 14.23
CA LYS A 164 -10.98 -17.98 15.06
C LYS A 164 -9.83 -17.21 14.46
N GLU A 165 -10.06 -15.96 14.09
CA GLU A 165 -9.07 -15.07 13.51
C GLU A 165 -8.89 -13.81 14.34
N GLN A 166 -7.67 -13.28 14.32
CA GLN A 166 -7.32 -12.06 15.04
C GLN A 166 -6.18 -11.36 14.32
N VAL A 167 -6.30 -10.05 14.13
CA VAL A 167 -5.17 -9.22 13.77
C VAL A 167 -4.21 -9.10 14.94
N LEU A 168 -2.92 -9.08 14.67
CA LEU A 168 -1.89 -9.05 15.73
C LEU A 168 -1.34 -7.63 15.89
N SER A 169 -1.05 -7.28 17.16
CA SER A 169 -0.14 -6.18 17.47
C SER A 169 1.29 -6.65 17.32
N GLY A 170 2.20 -5.76 16.98
CA GLY A 170 3.60 -6.09 16.79
C GLY A 170 4.48 -4.89 16.55
N ASN A 171 5.76 -5.13 16.45
CA ASN A 171 6.76 -4.15 16.10
C ASN A 171 7.56 -4.64 14.89
N GLU A 172 7.95 -3.72 14.05
CA GLU A 172 8.81 -3.95 12.90
C GLU A 172 10.00 -3.00 12.96
N TYR A 173 11.18 -3.54 12.74
CA TYR A 173 12.43 -2.78 12.62
C TYR A 173 13.04 -3.08 11.28
N ASN A 174 13.44 -2.05 10.56
CA ASN A 174 14.14 -2.19 9.31
C ASN A 174 15.41 -1.33 9.35
N ILE A 175 16.53 -1.94 8.98
CA ILE A 175 17.82 -1.28 8.84
C ILE A 175 18.36 -1.66 7.47
N SER A 176 18.62 -0.67 6.65
CA SER A 176 19.29 -0.87 5.36
C SER A 176 20.49 0.04 5.21
N SER A 177 21.52 -0.49 4.56
CA SER A 177 22.76 0.24 4.32
C SER A 177 23.21 0.04 2.89
N GLN A 178 23.66 1.12 2.25
CA GLN A 178 24.35 1.03 0.98
C GLN A 178 25.82 0.70 1.24
N ILE A 179 26.27 -0.42 0.68
CA ILE A 179 27.71 -0.74 0.69
C ILE A 179 28.36 0.13 -0.39
N PRO A 180 29.33 1.00 -0.02
CA PRO A 180 30.04 1.77 -1.02
C PRO A 180 30.68 0.84 -2.04
N TYR A 181 30.59 1.20 -3.32
CA TYR A 181 31.27 0.46 -4.38
C TYR A 181 32.76 0.49 -4.09
N MET A 182 33.32 -0.67 -3.80
CA MET A 182 34.78 -0.86 -3.76
C MET A 182 35.22 -1.27 -5.17
N PRO A 183 36.05 -0.45 -5.84
CA PRO A 183 36.59 -0.79 -7.16
C PRO A 183 37.48 -2.05 -7.14
#